data_e697051c0c56dd5dd05a3a6ea389d357
#
_entry.id   e697051c0c56dd5dd05a3a6ea389d357
#
_cell.length_a   1.000
_cell.length_b   1.000
_cell.length_c   1.000
_cell.angle_alpha   90.00
_cell.angle_beta   90.00
_cell.angle_gamma   90.00
#
_symmetry.space_group_name_H-M   'P 1'
#
loop_
_entity.id
_entity.type
_entity.pdbx_description
1 polymer ?
#
loop_
_entity_poly.entity_id
_entity_poly.type
_entity_poly.pdbx_seq_one_letter_code
_entity_poly.pdbx_strand_id
1 'polypeptide(L)'
;KGLDVKNRKTLADELLRQVKEYKAVGYDGMKMYEGHPNHRKLLGYPLYDEVFDKFFDYCEKEGFPILMHLANPAYMWEEDKVSDYWKARGCFFDKTYPHFSDFHDEILKRMEKNPKLKFSLAHWGFLTYDKAKAEKFMSYENTMLDICPGHDNFFNILKDKSYWIPFIEKYSDKITYGTDSYNFEYDNEENWLKNTGNRPTFVQNYFLTNTEHIYLGSKYEGIALKKELVEKIFYKNLSKLLVEPNYVDYDYFITKCEKLLESETRDTLKGYNLWCMKNDFESMKIGRKI
;
A
#
# COMPACT_ATOMS: atom_id res chain seq x y z
N LYS A 1 -0.20 -14.08 -22.77
CA LYS A 1 0.60 -12.96 -23.36
C LYS A 1 0.68 -11.87 -22.32
N GLY A 2 1.88 -11.36 -22.03
CA GLY A 2 2.05 -10.23 -21.12
C GLY A 2 1.39 -8.96 -21.67
N LEU A 3 1.04 -8.03 -20.79
CA LEU A 3 0.48 -6.73 -21.14
C LEU A 3 1.53 -5.92 -21.93
N ASP A 4 1.15 -5.38 -23.10
CA ASP A 4 2.01 -4.44 -23.84
C ASP A 4 1.87 -3.03 -23.22
N VAL A 5 2.73 -2.73 -22.27
CA VAL A 5 2.74 -1.44 -21.57
C VAL A 5 3.12 -0.26 -22.48
N LYS A 6 3.70 -0.49 -23.66
CA LYS A 6 4.04 0.56 -24.62
C LYS A 6 2.85 1.00 -25.46
N ASN A 7 1.84 0.16 -25.60
CA ASN A 7 0.60 0.53 -26.28
C ASN A 7 -0.35 1.21 -25.30
N ARG A 8 -0.35 2.55 -25.32
CA ARG A 8 -1.15 3.39 -24.40
C ARG A 8 -2.64 3.01 -24.37
N LYS A 9 -3.26 2.78 -25.53
CA LYS A 9 -4.68 2.43 -25.60
C LYS A 9 -4.94 1.07 -24.95
N THR A 10 -4.13 0.07 -25.29
CA THR A 10 -4.25 -1.27 -24.72
C THR A 10 -4.03 -1.26 -23.22
N LEU A 11 -3.05 -0.50 -22.73
CA LEU A 11 -2.78 -0.35 -21.30
C LEU A 11 -3.96 0.31 -20.58
N ALA A 12 -4.47 1.44 -21.09
CA ALA A 12 -5.61 2.15 -20.50
C ALA A 12 -6.88 1.29 -20.43
N ASP A 13 -7.18 0.55 -21.51
CA ASP A 13 -8.35 -0.32 -21.57
C ASP A 13 -8.20 -1.52 -20.63
N GLU A 14 -6.99 -2.09 -20.50
CA GLU A 14 -6.72 -3.21 -19.62
C GLU A 14 -6.77 -2.82 -18.13
N LEU A 15 -6.22 -1.68 -17.75
CA LEU A 15 -6.33 -1.17 -16.38
C LEU A 15 -7.80 -0.98 -15.98
N LEU A 16 -8.60 -0.38 -16.87
CA LEU A 16 -10.03 -0.22 -16.63
C LEU A 16 -10.75 -1.57 -16.53
N ARG A 17 -10.41 -2.53 -17.41
CA ARG A 17 -10.99 -3.88 -17.37
C ARG A 17 -10.70 -4.57 -16.05
N GLN A 18 -9.44 -4.53 -15.59
CA GLN A 18 -9.01 -5.19 -14.36
C GLN A 18 -9.73 -4.61 -13.12
N VAL A 19 -9.80 -3.29 -12.98
CA VAL A 19 -10.47 -2.70 -11.81
C VAL A 19 -11.97 -2.98 -11.80
N LYS A 20 -12.62 -3.01 -12.97
CA LYS A 20 -14.03 -3.43 -13.08
C LYS A 20 -14.22 -4.88 -12.67
N GLU A 21 -13.34 -5.76 -13.12
CA GLU A 21 -13.36 -7.18 -12.74
C GLU A 21 -13.20 -7.35 -11.23
N TYR A 22 -12.19 -6.68 -10.63
CA TYR A 22 -11.98 -6.78 -9.17
C TYR A 22 -13.20 -6.31 -8.38
N LYS A 23 -13.79 -5.18 -8.73
CA LYS A 23 -15.00 -4.72 -8.07
C LYS A 23 -16.17 -5.68 -8.26
N ALA A 24 -16.36 -6.21 -9.48
CA ALA A 24 -17.46 -7.12 -9.79
C ALA A 24 -17.39 -8.45 -9.02
N VAL A 25 -16.17 -8.93 -8.71
CA VAL A 25 -15.99 -10.18 -7.94
C VAL A 25 -15.92 -9.97 -6.42
N GLY A 26 -16.09 -8.73 -5.96
CA GLY A 26 -16.28 -8.44 -4.53
C GLY A 26 -15.07 -7.90 -3.79
N TYR A 27 -14.03 -7.40 -4.49
CA TYR A 27 -12.97 -6.64 -3.81
C TYR A 27 -13.48 -5.28 -3.34
N ASP A 28 -13.08 -4.87 -2.14
CA ASP A 28 -13.45 -3.58 -1.53
C ASP A 28 -12.53 -2.44 -1.93
N GLY A 29 -11.41 -2.71 -2.57
CA GLY A 29 -10.40 -1.76 -3.02
C GLY A 29 -9.22 -2.47 -3.66
N MET A 30 -8.20 -1.72 -4.03
CA MET A 30 -7.00 -2.31 -4.61
C MET A 30 -5.70 -1.67 -4.11
N LYS A 31 -4.63 -2.46 -4.12
CA LYS A 31 -3.27 -1.98 -3.94
C LYS A 31 -2.65 -1.69 -5.31
N MET A 32 -2.16 -0.46 -5.50
CA MET A 32 -1.32 -0.08 -6.64
C MET A 32 0.16 -0.06 -6.28
N TYR A 33 0.98 -0.54 -7.17
CA TYR A 33 2.45 -0.55 -7.03
C TYR A 33 3.15 0.33 -8.07
N GLU A 34 2.39 1.02 -8.91
CA GLU A 34 2.87 1.85 -10.00
C GLU A 34 3.59 3.11 -9.52
N GLY A 35 3.40 3.50 -8.26
CA GLY A 35 4.18 4.55 -7.59
C GLY A 35 5.54 4.09 -7.06
N HIS A 36 5.86 2.78 -7.07
CA HIS A 36 7.19 2.29 -6.71
C HIS A 36 8.20 2.63 -7.83
N PRO A 37 9.43 3.11 -7.52
CA PRO A 37 10.38 3.59 -8.53
C PRO A 37 10.64 2.62 -9.68
N ASN A 38 10.82 1.33 -9.40
CA ASN A 38 11.05 0.32 -10.44
C ASN A 38 9.86 0.16 -11.38
N HIS A 39 8.64 0.14 -10.84
CA HIS A 39 7.41 0.01 -11.62
C HIS A 39 7.14 1.27 -12.43
N ARG A 40 7.32 2.46 -11.82
CA ARG A 40 7.19 3.74 -12.49
C ARG A 40 8.15 3.87 -13.68
N LYS A 41 9.42 3.44 -13.50
CA LYS A 41 10.42 3.41 -14.57
C LYS A 41 10.02 2.41 -15.67
N LEU A 42 9.55 1.22 -15.31
CA LEU A 42 9.13 0.18 -16.26
C LEU A 42 7.95 0.64 -17.13
N LEU A 43 6.94 1.26 -16.52
CA LEU A 43 5.76 1.78 -17.22
C LEU A 43 6.09 2.99 -18.10
N GLY A 44 6.97 3.86 -17.65
CA GLY A 44 7.40 5.04 -18.39
C GLY A 44 6.42 6.23 -18.34
N TYR A 45 5.25 6.10 -17.70
CA TYR A 45 4.22 7.14 -17.64
C TYR A 45 4.10 7.72 -16.22
N PRO A 46 4.04 9.06 -16.04
CA PRO A 46 3.74 9.66 -14.75
C PRO A 46 2.32 9.38 -14.31
N LEU A 47 2.07 9.35 -12.99
CA LEU A 47 0.75 8.99 -12.44
C LEU A 47 -0.40 9.91 -12.90
N TYR A 48 -0.10 11.13 -13.33
CA TYR A 48 -1.08 12.07 -13.90
C TYR A 48 -1.31 11.89 -15.40
N ASP A 49 -0.59 10.96 -16.06
CA ASP A 49 -0.73 10.72 -17.50
C ASP A 49 -2.13 10.22 -17.85
N GLU A 50 -2.61 10.61 -19.05
CA GLU A 50 -3.94 10.26 -19.57
C GLU A 50 -4.17 8.75 -19.70
N VAL A 51 -3.10 7.97 -19.79
CA VAL A 51 -3.19 6.50 -19.85
C VAL A 51 -3.89 5.91 -18.62
N PHE A 52 -3.83 6.61 -17.49
CA PHE A 52 -4.48 6.21 -16.24
C PHE A 52 -5.86 6.85 -16.04
N ASP A 53 -6.31 7.80 -16.89
CA ASP A 53 -7.53 8.56 -16.63
C ASP A 53 -8.75 7.65 -16.52
N LYS A 54 -8.98 6.75 -17.47
CA LYS A 54 -10.11 5.81 -17.42
C LYS A 54 -10.18 4.99 -16.14
N PHE A 55 -9.02 4.60 -15.63
CA PHE A 55 -8.89 3.82 -14.41
C PHE A 55 -9.24 4.66 -13.17
N PHE A 56 -8.60 5.83 -13.02
CA PHE A 56 -8.84 6.69 -11.86
C PHE A 56 -10.23 7.31 -11.86
N ASP A 57 -10.77 7.70 -13.03
CA ASP A 57 -12.14 8.21 -13.17
C ASP A 57 -13.17 7.15 -12.76
N TYR A 58 -12.92 5.89 -13.12
CA TYR A 58 -13.76 4.78 -12.67
C TYR A 58 -13.68 4.60 -11.16
N CYS A 59 -12.48 4.56 -10.58
CA CYS A 59 -12.31 4.41 -9.13
C CYS A 59 -12.97 5.56 -8.37
N GLU A 60 -12.79 6.80 -8.82
CA GLU A 60 -13.43 7.97 -8.21
C GLU A 60 -14.94 7.89 -8.28
N LYS A 61 -15.50 7.62 -9.46
CA LYS A 61 -16.96 7.50 -9.69
C LYS A 61 -17.59 6.43 -8.82
N GLU A 62 -16.95 5.29 -8.72
CA GLU A 62 -17.45 4.11 -7.98
C GLU A 62 -17.11 4.14 -6.49
N GLY A 63 -16.35 5.15 -6.03
CA GLY A 63 -15.84 5.22 -4.67
C GLY A 63 -14.91 4.05 -4.31
N PHE A 64 -14.27 3.42 -5.31
CA PHE A 64 -13.40 2.26 -5.13
C PHE A 64 -12.02 2.72 -4.64
N PRO A 65 -11.63 2.41 -3.37
CA PRO A 65 -10.44 2.97 -2.77
C PRO A 65 -9.16 2.35 -3.32
N ILE A 66 -8.13 3.18 -3.37
CA ILE A 66 -6.79 2.78 -3.79
C ILE A 66 -5.81 2.97 -2.64
N LEU A 67 -5.07 1.92 -2.29
CA LEU A 67 -3.87 2.01 -1.47
C LEU A 67 -2.65 1.96 -2.40
N MET A 68 -1.81 3.01 -2.41
CA MET A 68 -0.65 3.06 -3.30
C MET A 68 0.67 3.02 -2.52
N HIS A 69 1.62 2.24 -3.03
CA HIS A 69 3.02 2.42 -2.70
C HIS A 69 3.58 3.57 -3.55
N LEU A 70 3.97 4.66 -2.91
CA LEU A 70 4.50 5.84 -3.59
C LEU A 70 5.93 6.08 -3.14
N ALA A 71 6.85 6.19 -4.12
CA ALA A 71 8.30 6.39 -3.88
C ALA A 71 8.95 5.29 -3.01
N ASN A 72 10.08 5.60 -2.42
CA ASN A 72 10.85 4.87 -1.42
C ASN A 72 11.62 5.89 -0.57
N PRO A 73 12.34 5.51 0.50
CA PRO A 73 13.15 6.45 1.27
C PRO A 73 14.06 7.32 0.40
N ALA A 74 14.09 8.63 0.64
CA ALA A 74 14.82 9.59 -0.20
C ALA A 74 16.32 9.27 -0.32
N TYR A 75 16.94 8.68 0.72
CA TYR A 75 18.35 8.29 0.68
C TYR A 75 18.66 7.23 -0.40
N MET A 76 17.66 6.52 -0.90
CA MET A 76 17.84 5.51 -1.95
C MET A 76 18.19 6.11 -3.33
N TRP A 77 18.15 7.45 -3.45
CA TRP A 77 18.68 8.20 -4.61
C TRP A 77 20.12 8.68 -4.42
N GLU A 78 20.74 8.41 -3.27
CA GLU A 78 22.09 8.84 -2.92
C GLU A 78 22.99 7.61 -2.76
N GLU A 79 23.86 7.34 -3.75
CA GLU A 79 24.61 6.09 -3.86
C GLU A 79 25.45 5.74 -2.62
N ASP A 80 26.04 6.75 -1.99
CA ASP A 80 26.88 6.62 -0.79
C ASP A 80 26.06 6.31 0.48
N LYS A 81 24.75 6.54 0.45
CA LYS A 81 23.85 6.26 1.58
C LYS A 81 23.13 4.91 1.48
N VAL A 82 23.14 4.28 0.29
CA VAL A 82 22.47 2.99 0.08
C VAL A 82 23.42 1.86 0.40
N SER A 83 23.06 1.01 1.37
CA SER A 83 23.85 -0.19 1.71
C SER A 83 23.87 -1.21 0.55
N ASP A 84 24.91 -2.05 0.50
CA ASP A 84 25.02 -3.11 -0.49
C ASP A 84 23.83 -4.09 -0.47
N TYR A 85 23.26 -4.31 0.71
CA TYR A 85 22.05 -5.10 0.89
C TYR A 85 20.87 -4.55 0.06
N TRP A 86 20.64 -3.24 0.10
CA TRP A 86 19.58 -2.60 -0.65
C TRP A 86 19.91 -2.44 -2.14
N LYS A 87 21.19 -2.17 -2.48
CA LYS A 87 21.65 -2.14 -3.88
C LYS A 87 21.41 -3.48 -4.56
N ALA A 88 21.75 -4.60 -3.89
CA ALA A 88 21.52 -5.94 -4.41
C ALA A 88 20.04 -6.28 -4.63
N ARG A 89 19.12 -5.57 -3.98
CA ARG A 89 17.66 -5.69 -4.15
C ARG A 89 17.06 -4.69 -5.14
N GLY A 90 17.90 -3.97 -5.88
CA GLY A 90 17.43 -2.96 -6.86
C GLY A 90 16.80 -1.72 -6.21
N CYS A 91 17.20 -1.40 -4.97
CA CYS A 91 16.72 -0.23 -4.23
C CYS A 91 17.74 0.92 -4.22
N PHE A 92 18.54 1.05 -5.26
CA PHE A 92 19.29 2.25 -5.59
C PHE A 92 18.73 2.85 -6.87
N PHE A 93 18.32 4.11 -6.82
CA PHE A 93 17.63 4.80 -7.90
C PHE A 93 18.52 5.93 -8.46
N ASP A 94 19.27 5.59 -9.49
CA ASP A 94 20.17 6.53 -10.15
C ASP A 94 19.41 7.56 -11.02
N LYS A 95 20.17 8.43 -11.73
CA LYS A 95 19.61 9.47 -12.63
C LYS A 95 18.70 8.96 -13.77
N THR A 96 18.59 7.65 -13.97
CA THR A 96 17.68 7.05 -14.98
C THR A 96 16.28 6.84 -14.44
N TYR A 97 16.08 7.04 -13.13
CA TYR A 97 14.77 7.04 -12.47
C TYR A 97 14.23 8.47 -12.38
N PRO A 98 12.89 8.66 -12.24
CA PRO A 98 12.34 9.93 -11.80
C PRO A 98 12.98 10.37 -10.48
N HIS A 99 13.14 11.66 -10.27
CA HIS A 99 13.63 12.16 -9.00
C HIS A 99 12.66 11.87 -7.86
N PHE A 100 13.15 11.71 -6.63
CA PHE A 100 12.31 11.41 -5.46
C PHE A 100 11.09 12.34 -5.35
N SER A 101 11.28 13.65 -5.56
CA SER A 101 10.19 14.62 -5.46
C SER A 101 9.15 14.50 -6.57
N ASP A 102 9.48 13.93 -7.73
CA ASP A 102 8.58 13.83 -8.87
C ASP A 102 7.38 12.92 -8.54
N PHE A 103 7.59 11.86 -7.75
CA PHE A 103 6.53 10.97 -7.32
C PHE A 103 5.42 11.70 -6.55
N HIS A 104 5.83 12.61 -5.65
CA HIS A 104 4.89 13.41 -4.88
C HIS A 104 4.18 14.45 -5.74
N ASP A 105 4.88 15.07 -6.70
CA ASP A 105 4.27 16.01 -7.64
C ASP A 105 3.30 15.30 -8.59
N GLU A 106 3.64 14.08 -9.02
CA GLU A 106 2.77 13.25 -9.86
C GLU A 106 1.45 12.92 -9.15
N ILE A 107 1.50 12.50 -7.89
CA ILE A 107 0.26 12.16 -7.16
C ILE A 107 -0.57 13.40 -6.85
N LEU A 108 0.05 14.53 -6.52
CA LEU A 108 -0.69 15.77 -6.30
C LEU A 108 -1.42 16.21 -7.57
N LYS A 109 -0.77 16.16 -8.74
CA LYS A 109 -1.40 16.42 -10.03
C LYS A 109 -2.54 15.42 -10.34
N ARG A 110 -2.38 14.15 -9.95
CA ARG A 110 -3.47 13.17 -10.08
C ARG A 110 -4.65 13.54 -9.20
N MET A 111 -4.41 13.96 -7.96
CA MET A 111 -5.48 14.41 -7.04
C MET A 111 -6.17 15.69 -7.51
N GLU A 112 -5.47 16.56 -8.27
CA GLU A 112 -6.11 17.71 -8.92
C GLU A 112 -7.08 17.30 -10.03
N LYS A 113 -6.76 16.23 -10.77
CA LYS A 113 -7.67 15.64 -11.80
C LYS A 113 -8.84 14.88 -11.17
N ASN A 114 -8.59 14.17 -10.07
CA ASN A 114 -9.55 13.29 -9.39
C ASN A 114 -9.69 13.66 -7.89
N PRO A 115 -10.27 14.83 -7.56
CA PRO A 115 -10.28 15.36 -6.19
C PRO A 115 -11.15 14.57 -5.19
N LYS A 116 -12.06 13.73 -5.68
CA LYS A 116 -12.94 12.89 -4.86
C LYS A 116 -12.45 11.44 -4.75
N LEU A 117 -11.31 11.11 -5.36
CA LEU A 117 -10.74 9.77 -5.31
C LEU A 117 -10.42 9.39 -3.86
N LYS A 118 -10.88 8.22 -3.43
CA LYS A 118 -10.49 7.63 -2.15
C LYS A 118 -9.08 7.06 -2.29
N PHE A 119 -8.10 7.71 -1.67
CA PHE A 119 -6.71 7.42 -1.92
C PHE A 119 -5.89 7.36 -0.63
N SER A 120 -5.24 6.24 -0.38
CA SER A 120 -4.33 6.05 0.75
C SER A 120 -2.91 5.82 0.28
N LEU A 121 -1.94 6.45 0.92
CA LEU A 121 -0.51 6.24 0.67
C LEU A 121 0.09 5.34 1.74
N ALA A 122 0.59 4.18 1.34
CA ALA A 122 1.37 3.30 2.20
C ALA A 122 2.66 4.01 2.65
N HIS A 123 3.17 3.67 3.84
CA HIS A 123 4.43 4.23 4.37
C HIS A 123 4.45 5.77 4.41
N TRP A 124 3.32 6.40 4.79
CA TRP A 124 3.16 7.85 4.74
C TRP A 124 3.42 8.46 3.34
N GLY A 125 3.48 7.65 2.29
CA GLY A 125 3.92 8.05 0.96
C GLY A 125 5.34 8.64 0.97
N PHE A 126 6.14 8.37 1.99
CA PHE A 126 7.44 9.02 2.26
C PHE A 126 7.36 10.56 2.29
N LEU A 127 6.20 11.12 2.63
CA LEU A 127 5.97 12.57 2.73
C LEU A 127 6.62 13.21 3.96
N THR A 128 7.20 12.42 4.88
CA THR A 128 7.95 12.96 6.03
C THR A 128 9.19 13.77 5.64
N TYR A 129 9.60 13.71 4.38
CA TYR A 129 10.66 14.52 3.80
C TYR A 129 10.20 15.90 3.28
N ASP A 130 8.87 16.10 3.08
CA ASP A 130 8.31 17.35 2.54
C ASP A 130 6.99 17.69 3.23
N LYS A 131 7.08 18.55 4.26
CA LYS A 131 5.93 19.00 5.06
C LYS A 131 4.85 19.69 4.21
N ALA A 132 5.26 20.51 3.22
CA ALA A 132 4.31 21.23 2.39
C ALA A 132 3.51 20.29 1.50
N LYS A 133 4.16 19.27 0.92
CA LYS A 133 3.47 18.24 0.13
C LYS A 133 2.60 17.34 1.00
N ALA A 134 3.02 17.04 2.23
CA ALA A 134 2.20 16.30 3.20
C ALA A 134 0.90 17.06 3.52
N GLU A 135 1.00 18.36 3.86
CA GLU A 135 -0.16 19.22 4.11
C GLU A 135 -1.06 19.33 2.87
N LYS A 136 -0.47 19.52 1.68
CA LYS A 136 -1.22 19.59 0.43
C LYS A 136 -1.96 18.29 0.14
N PHE A 137 -1.31 17.13 0.29
CA PHE A 137 -1.97 15.83 0.10
C PHE A 137 -3.13 15.63 1.08
N MET A 138 -2.91 15.94 2.36
CA MET A 138 -3.94 15.79 3.40
C MET A 138 -5.05 16.84 3.31
N SER A 139 -4.91 17.89 2.49
CA SER A 139 -5.96 18.86 2.25
C SER A 139 -7.11 18.34 1.36
N TYR A 140 -6.87 17.31 0.55
CA TYR A 140 -7.93 16.63 -0.21
C TYR A 140 -8.83 15.81 0.73
N GLU A 141 -10.14 15.83 0.51
CA GLU A 141 -11.12 15.25 1.43
C GLU A 141 -10.92 13.75 1.69
N ASN A 142 -10.75 12.98 0.64
CA ASN A 142 -10.76 11.50 0.68
C ASN A 142 -9.35 10.87 0.67
N THR A 143 -8.32 11.62 1.06
CA THR A 143 -6.95 11.11 1.17
C THR A 143 -6.64 10.59 2.56
N MET A 144 -5.83 9.55 2.63
CA MET A 144 -5.32 8.98 3.88
C MET A 144 -3.84 8.67 3.80
N LEU A 145 -3.17 8.61 4.96
CA LEU A 145 -1.82 8.09 5.11
C LEU A 145 -1.86 6.79 5.92
N ASP A 146 -1.24 5.76 5.40
CA ASP A 146 -1.08 4.49 6.11
C ASP A 146 0.23 4.49 6.89
N ILE A 147 0.17 4.16 8.18
CA ILE A 147 1.31 4.13 9.09
C ILE A 147 2.11 2.83 9.03
N CYS A 148 1.91 1.99 8.02
CA CYS A 148 2.75 0.80 7.91
C CYS A 148 4.23 1.18 7.84
N PRO A 149 5.13 0.39 8.49
CA PRO A 149 6.52 0.75 8.63
C PRO A 149 7.23 0.96 7.28
N GLY A 150 7.60 2.21 7.01
CA GLY A 150 8.66 2.57 6.08
C GLY A 150 9.74 3.19 6.96
N HIS A 151 10.82 2.51 7.23
CA HIS A 151 11.80 2.73 8.30
C HIS A 151 12.05 4.21 8.64
N ASP A 152 12.27 5.03 7.61
CA ASP A 152 12.67 6.42 7.79
C ASP A 152 11.55 7.32 8.30
N ASN A 153 10.30 7.03 7.95
CA ASN A 153 9.18 7.89 8.27
C ASN A 153 9.01 8.06 9.78
N PHE A 154 9.07 6.96 10.52
CA PHE A 154 8.98 6.99 11.98
C PHE A 154 10.12 7.78 12.62
N PHE A 155 11.36 7.57 12.15
CA PHE A 155 12.51 8.30 12.65
C PHE A 155 12.51 9.78 12.22
N ASN A 156 12.01 10.11 11.04
CA ASN A 156 11.83 11.51 10.61
C ASN A 156 10.80 12.23 11.47
N ILE A 157 9.69 11.57 11.84
CA ILE A 157 8.71 12.08 12.80
C ILE A 157 9.38 12.36 14.14
N LEU A 158 10.21 11.45 14.66
CA LEU A 158 10.91 11.62 15.94
C LEU A 158 11.95 12.75 15.91
N LYS A 159 12.59 13.00 14.76
CA LYS A 159 13.53 14.12 14.61
C LYS A 159 12.86 15.48 14.70
N ASP A 160 11.55 15.56 14.38
CA ASP A 160 10.80 16.81 14.41
C ASP A 160 9.39 16.59 15.00
N LYS A 161 9.38 16.10 16.25
CA LYS A 161 8.15 15.85 17.02
C LYS A 161 7.27 17.11 17.13
N SER A 162 7.89 18.30 17.20
CA SER A 162 7.18 19.57 17.34
C SER A 162 6.26 19.91 16.17
N TYR A 163 6.58 19.40 14.98
CA TYR A 163 5.73 19.53 13.79
C TYR A 163 4.84 18.32 13.60
N TRP A 164 5.42 17.10 13.66
CA TRP A 164 4.69 15.90 13.24
C TRP A 164 3.64 15.42 14.25
N ILE A 165 3.81 15.65 15.56
CA ILE A 165 2.76 15.28 16.52
C ILE A 165 1.50 16.15 16.32
N PRO A 166 1.57 17.49 16.24
CA PRO A 166 0.43 18.31 15.85
C PRO A 166 -0.18 17.95 14.49
N PHE A 167 0.64 17.56 13.49
CA PHE A 167 0.15 17.08 12.21
C PHE A 167 -0.67 15.80 12.36
N ILE A 168 -0.18 14.80 13.11
CA ILE A 168 -0.91 13.56 13.41
C ILE A 168 -2.23 13.87 14.13
N GLU A 169 -2.21 14.75 15.12
CA GLU A 169 -3.43 15.17 15.86
C GLU A 169 -4.44 15.81 14.92
N LYS A 170 -4.00 16.78 14.10
CA LYS A 170 -4.82 17.50 13.11
C LYS A 170 -5.49 16.56 12.11
N TYR A 171 -4.74 15.59 11.59
CA TYR A 171 -5.18 14.65 10.55
C TYR A 171 -5.52 13.26 11.08
N SER A 172 -5.74 13.12 12.40
CA SER A 172 -6.00 11.82 13.03
C SER A 172 -7.16 11.03 12.41
N ASP A 173 -8.12 11.71 11.78
CA ASP A 173 -9.25 11.10 11.08
C ASP A 173 -8.91 10.57 9.67
N LYS A 174 -7.69 10.82 9.21
CA LYS A 174 -7.18 10.46 7.87
C LYS A 174 -5.89 9.64 7.92
N ILE A 175 -5.60 9.03 9.05
CA ILE A 175 -4.44 8.15 9.23
C ILE A 175 -4.97 6.76 9.53
N THR A 176 -4.43 5.73 8.84
CA THR A 176 -4.83 4.34 9.00
C THR A 176 -3.68 3.48 9.51
N TYR A 177 -4.01 2.43 10.27
CA TYR A 177 -3.05 1.46 10.76
C TYR A 177 -2.71 0.44 9.68
N GLY A 178 -1.42 0.11 9.57
CA GLY A 178 -0.90 -0.96 8.76
C GLY A 178 0.41 -1.51 9.34
N THR A 179 0.77 -2.73 9.01
CA THR A 179 2.00 -3.39 9.49
C THR A 179 2.97 -3.74 8.38
N ASP A 180 2.50 -3.79 7.13
CA ASP A 180 3.25 -4.29 5.98
C ASP A 180 3.89 -5.66 6.22
N SER A 181 3.18 -6.52 6.97
CA SER A 181 3.63 -7.88 7.26
C SER A 181 3.32 -8.82 6.10
N TYR A 182 4.31 -9.60 5.68
CA TYR A 182 4.21 -10.57 4.59
C TYR A 182 5.10 -11.79 4.87
N ASN A 183 4.95 -12.87 4.09
CA ASN A 183 5.56 -14.17 4.37
C ASN A 183 6.56 -14.69 3.32
N PHE A 184 6.86 -13.95 2.28
CA PHE A 184 7.64 -14.47 1.15
C PHE A 184 9.13 -14.07 1.11
N GLU A 185 9.61 -13.30 2.10
CA GLU A 185 11.02 -12.89 2.17
C GLU A 185 11.82 -13.60 3.26
N TYR A 186 11.26 -14.63 3.90
CA TYR A 186 11.89 -15.29 5.03
C TYR A 186 12.27 -16.73 4.72
N ASP A 187 13.49 -17.10 5.06
CA ASP A 187 14.07 -18.41 4.75
C ASP A 187 13.42 -19.56 5.53
N ASN A 188 12.71 -19.25 6.62
CA ASN A 188 12.05 -20.23 7.46
C ASN A 188 10.93 -19.62 8.31
N GLU A 189 10.09 -20.51 8.88
CA GLU A 189 8.93 -20.14 9.70
C GLU A 189 9.30 -19.32 10.94
N GLU A 190 10.41 -19.63 11.60
CA GLU A 190 10.86 -18.91 12.79
C GLU A 190 11.17 -17.44 12.47
N ASN A 191 11.90 -17.18 11.38
CA ASN A 191 12.20 -15.83 10.93
C ASN A 191 10.94 -15.09 10.51
N TRP A 192 10.00 -15.77 9.85
CA TRP A 192 8.72 -15.21 9.48
C TRP A 192 7.91 -14.81 10.72
N LEU A 193 7.73 -15.68 11.70
CA LEU A 193 7.01 -15.40 12.94
C LEU A 193 7.62 -14.23 13.70
N LYS A 194 8.95 -14.21 13.83
CA LYS A 194 9.68 -13.13 14.49
C LYS A 194 9.45 -11.79 13.81
N ASN A 195 9.55 -11.71 12.49
CA ASN A 195 9.38 -10.46 11.76
C ASN A 195 7.92 -10.03 11.69
N THR A 196 6.98 -10.97 11.53
CA THR A 196 5.55 -10.70 11.55
C THR A 196 5.09 -10.13 12.89
N GLY A 197 5.65 -10.63 14.00
CA GLY A 197 5.39 -10.08 15.34
C GLY A 197 6.11 -8.75 15.60
N ASN A 198 7.31 -8.56 15.10
CA ASN A 198 8.11 -7.37 15.36
C ASN A 198 7.51 -6.08 14.73
N ARG A 199 6.93 -6.16 13.54
CA ARG A 199 6.35 -4.97 12.88
C ARG A 199 5.11 -4.43 13.60
N PRO A 200 4.07 -5.24 13.93
CA PRO A 200 2.96 -4.78 14.76
C PRO A 200 3.41 -4.25 16.11
N THR A 201 4.32 -4.94 16.79
CA THR A 201 4.87 -4.52 18.09
C THR A 201 5.57 -3.17 17.99
N PHE A 202 6.37 -2.96 16.94
CA PHE A 202 7.01 -1.68 16.69
C PHE A 202 5.99 -0.56 16.55
N VAL A 203 4.98 -0.72 15.67
CA VAL A 203 3.96 0.30 15.44
C VAL A 203 3.17 0.59 16.71
N GLN A 204 2.80 -0.46 17.47
CA GLN A 204 2.08 -0.30 18.72
C GLN A 204 2.92 0.48 19.74
N ASN A 205 4.14 0.05 20.00
CA ASN A 205 5.03 0.73 20.96
C ASN A 205 5.31 2.17 20.56
N TYR A 206 5.46 2.43 19.25
CA TYR A 206 5.69 3.78 18.75
C TYR A 206 4.54 4.74 19.09
N PHE A 207 3.31 4.32 18.92
CA PHE A 207 2.14 5.18 19.13
C PHE A 207 1.58 5.15 20.56
N LEU A 208 1.74 4.03 21.29
CA LEU A 208 1.08 3.81 22.58
C LEU A 208 1.95 4.15 23.80
N THR A 209 3.25 4.23 23.66
CA THR A 209 4.17 4.37 24.80
C THR A 209 5.01 5.65 24.71
N ASN A 210 5.61 6.05 25.82
CA ASN A 210 6.63 7.11 25.92
C ASN A 210 7.95 6.56 26.45
N THR A 211 8.20 5.26 26.28
CA THR A 211 9.40 4.58 26.75
C THR A 211 10.35 4.28 25.60
N GLU A 212 11.63 4.00 25.95
CA GLU A 212 12.64 3.59 24.98
C GLU A 212 12.41 2.14 24.52
N HIS A 213 12.51 1.92 23.25
CA HIS A 213 12.42 0.62 22.58
C HIS A 213 13.54 0.46 21.55
N ILE A 214 13.69 -0.77 21.03
CA ILE A 214 14.63 -1.07 19.94
C ILE A 214 13.86 -1.70 18.78
N TYR A 215 14.10 -1.19 17.57
CA TYR A 215 13.59 -1.78 16.34
C TYR A 215 14.70 -1.84 15.29
N LEU A 216 14.98 -3.03 14.75
CA LEU A 216 16.06 -3.29 13.79
C LEU A 216 17.41 -2.69 14.21
N GLY A 217 17.76 -2.80 15.50
CA GLY A 217 18.99 -2.29 16.07
C GLY A 217 19.00 -0.79 16.39
N SER A 218 17.98 -0.05 16.03
CA SER A 218 17.85 1.39 16.31
C SER A 218 16.98 1.64 17.55
N LYS A 219 17.48 2.47 18.47
CA LYS A 219 16.71 2.93 19.63
C LYS A 219 15.72 4.03 19.21
N TYR A 220 14.53 3.99 19.80
CA TYR A 220 13.53 5.03 19.63
C TYR A 220 12.67 5.16 20.89
N GLU A 221 12.08 6.31 21.09
CA GLU A 221 11.09 6.57 22.12
C GLU A 221 9.71 6.70 21.46
N GLY A 222 8.70 6.08 22.03
CA GLY A 222 7.33 6.22 21.56
C GLY A 222 6.79 7.64 21.70
N ILE A 223 5.69 7.95 21.02
CA ILE A 223 5.08 9.30 21.03
C ILE A 223 3.84 9.40 21.91
N ALA A 224 3.39 8.30 22.51
CA ALA A 224 2.27 8.22 23.48
C ALA A 224 1.03 9.03 23.07
N LEU A 225 0.47 8.75 21.93
CA LEU A 225 -0.75 9.42 21.48
C LEU A 225 -1.92 9.18 22.45
N LYS A 226 -2.81 10.17 22.54
CA LYS A 226 -4.05 10.04 23.32
C LYS A 226 -4.88 8.86 22.80
N LYS A 227 -5.54 8.15 23.73
CA LYS A 227 -6.33 6.95 23.44
C LYS A 227 -7.34 7.15 22.30
N GLU A 228 -8.02 8.29 22.27
CA GLU A 228 -9.03 8.60 21.26
C GLU A 228 -8.43 8.70 19.85
N LEU A 229 -7.20 9.19 19.72
CA LEU A 229 -6.48 9.27 18.45
C LEU A 229 -6.03 7.87 18.00
N VAL A 230 -5.52 7.08 18.94
CA VAL A 230 -5.14 5.69 18.68
C VAL A 230 -6.34 4.89 18.18
N GLU A 231 -7.50 5.00 18.83
CA GLU A 231 -8.72 4.32 18.40
C GLU A 231 -9.13 4.69 16.96
N LYS A 232 -9.01 5.96 16.59
CA LYS A 232 -9.26 6.40 15.21
C LYS A 232 -8.30 5.75 14.23
N ILE A 233 -7.00 5.88 14.49
CA ILE A 233 -5.92 5.45 13.59
C ILE A 233 -5.91 3.93 13.43
N PHE A 234 -6.04 3.18 14.54
CA PHE A 234 -5.84 1.73 14.54
C PHE A 234 -7.01 0.93 13.96
N TYR A 235 -8.24 1.43 14.01
CA TYR A 235 -9.38 0.67 13.49
C TYR A 235 -10.56 1.50 12.93
N LYS A 236 -10.87 2.70 13.44
CA LYS A 236 -12.07 3.42 12.99
C LYS A 236 -11.93 4.03 11.60
N ASN A 237 -10.73 4.47 11.22
CA ASN A 237 -10.56 5.21 9.97
C ASN A 237 -10.60 4.33 8.74
N LEU A 238 -10.14 3.07 8.83
CA LEU A 238 -10.16 2.15 7.68
C LEU A 238 -11.58 1.99 7.13
N SER A 239 -12.58 1.93 8.01
CA SER A 239 -13.99 1.81 7.59
C SER A 239 -14.50 2.98 6.75
N LYS A 240 -13.86 4.17 6.83
CA LYS A 240 -14.21 5.32 6.01
C LYS A 240 -13.74 5.19 4.55
N LEU A 241 -12.66 4.43 4.32
CA LEU A 241 -12.20 4.12 2.97
C LEU A 241 -13.12 3.12 2.29
N LEU A 242 -13.55 2.11 3.04
CA LEU A 242 -14.37 1.04 2.50
C LEU A 242 -15.77 1.55 2.17
N VAL A 243 -16.35 0.99 1.15
CA VAL A 243 -17.79 1.09 0.85
C VAL A 243 -18.53 -0.01 1.57
N GLU A 244 -19.87 -0.07 1.44
CA GLU A 244 -20.64 -1.24 1.89
C GLU A 244 -20.00 -2.53 1.34
N PRO A 245 -19.85 -3.58 2.15
CA PRO A 245 -19.19 -4.81 1.73
C PRO A 245 -19.77 -5.34 0.42
N ASN A 246 -18.89 -5.55 -0.54
CA ASN A 246 -19.29 -6.14 -1.81
C ASN A 246 -19.65 -7.63 -1.59
N TYR A 247 -20.58 -8.10 -2.40
CA TYR A 247 -20.84 -9.54 -2.48
C TYR A 247 -19.64 -10.23 -3.12
N VAL A 248 -19.06 -11.22 -2.41
CA VAL A 248 -17.96 -12.03 -2.95
C VAL A 248 -18.51 -13.06 -3.93
N ASP A 249 -18.04 -13.00 -5.17
CA ASP A 249 -18.37 -14.00 -6.19
C ASP A 249 -17.51 -15.27 -6.03
N TYR A 250 -17.96 -16.16 -5.14
CA TYR A 250 -17.23 -17.42 -4.90
C TYR A 250 -17.16 -18.32 -6.14
N ASP A 251 -18.15 -18.28 -7.03
CA ASP A 251 -18.14 -19.08 -8.26
C ASP A 251 -17.02 -18.64 -9.20
N TYR A 252 -16.78 -17.33 -9.30
CA TYR A 252 -15.63 -16.80 -10.02
C TYR A 252 -14.31 -17.33 -9.45
N PHE A 253 -14.11 -17.25 -8.13
CA PHE A 253 -12.87 -17.67 -7.50
C PHE A 253 -12.63 -19.17 -7.61
N ILE A 254 -13.68 -19.99 -7.42
CA ILE A 254 -13.63 -21.46 -7.60
C ILE A 254 -13.21 -21.78 -9.02
N THR A 255 -13.90 -21.23 -10.03
CA THR A 255 -13.60 -21.42 -11.47
C THR A 255 -12.18 -20.97 -11.81
N LYS A 256 -11.71 -19.88 -11.22
CA LYS A 256 -10.35 -19.38 -11.42
C LYS A 256 -9.30 -20.35 -10.87
N CYS A 257 -9.51 -20.89 -9.67
CA CYS A 257 -8.64 -21.91 -9.08
C CYS A 257 -8.62 -23.19 -9.92
N GLU A 258 -9.78 -23.66 -10.40
CA GLU A 258 -9.87 -24.83 -11.29
C GLU A 258 -9.06 -24.65 -12.57
N LYS A 259 -9.24 -23.52 -13.24
CA LYS A 259 -8.49 -23.19 -14.46
C LYS A 259 -6.97 -23.12 -14.24
N LEU A 260 -6.53 -22.61 -13.09
CA LEU A 260 -5.10 -22.58 -12.76
C LEU A 260 -4.57 -23.97 -12.43
N LEU A 261 -5.40 -24.84 -11.83
CA LEU A 261 -5.06 -26.25 -11.54
C LEU A 261 -4.94 -27.13 -12.79
N GLU A 262 -5.51 -26.72 -13.95
CA GLU A 262 -5.29 -27.41 -15.20
C GLU A 262 -3.81 -27.44 -15.63
N SER A 263 -3.03 -26.43 -15.24
CA SER A 263 -1.60 -26.29 -15.56
C SER A 263 -0.66 -26.57 -14.37
N GLU A 264 -1.20 -26.88 -13.19
CA GLU A 264 -0.43 -27.09 -11.96
C GLU A 264 -0.85 -28.39 -11.29
N THR A 265 0.13 -29.19 -10.86
CA THR A 265 -0.16 -30.41 -10.10
C THR A 265 -0.28 -30.11 -8.61
N ARG A 266 -1.12 -30.85 -7.90
CA ARG A 266 -1.31 -30.73 -6.45
C ARG A 266 -0.04 -31.03 -5.65
N ASP A 267 0.95 -31.69 -6.25
CA ASP A 267 2.22 -32.02 -5.64
C ASP A 267 3.19 -30.85 -5.58
N THR A 268 2.90 -29.75 -6.30
CA THR A 268 3.64 -28.49 -6.16
C THR A 268 3.05 -27.63 -5.05
N LEU A 269 3.88 -26.81 -4.39
CA LEU A 269 3.40 -25.87 -3.37
C LEU A 269 2.30 -24.94 -3.94
N LYS A 270 2.47 -24.47 -5.19
CA LYS A 270 1.48 -23.64 -5.88
C LYS A 270 0.17 -24.38 -6.10
N GLY A 271 0.23 -25.60 -6.63
CA GLY A 271 -0.95 -26.43 -6.86
C GLY A 271 -1.66 -26.80 -5.56
N TYR A 272 -0.92 -27.13 -4.51
CA TYR A 272 -1.49 -27.38 -3.18
C TYR A 272 -2.24 -26.15 -2.63
N ASN A 273 -1.62 -24.96 -2.70
CA ASN A 273 -2.26 -23.73 -2.24
C ASN A 273 -3.53 -23.40 -3.04
N LEU A 274 -3.50 -23.54 -4.37
CA LEU A 274 -4.68 -23.35 -5.23
C LEU A 274 -5.82 -24.32 -4.86
N TRP A 275 -5.47 -25.58 -4.58
CA TRP A 275 -6.43 -26.57 -4.14
C TRP A 275 -7.05 -26.22 -2.78
N CYS A 276 -6.25 -25.77 -1.80
CA CYS A 276 -6.76 -25.31 -0.51
C CYS A 276 -7.69 -24.13 -0.69
N MET A 277 -7.29 -23.10 -1.44
CA MET A 277 -8.10 -21.92 -1.72
C MET A 277 -9.44 -22.28 -2.36
N LYS A 278 -9.44 -23.20 -3.33
CA LYS A 278 -10.66 -23.69 -3.96
C LYS A 278 -11.64 -24.28 -2.92
N ASN A 279 -11.14 -25.19 -2.08
CA ASN A 279 -11.95 -25.84 -1.05
C ASN A 279 -12.48 -24.84 -0.01
N ASP A 280 -11.69 -23.85 0.35
CA ASP A 280 -12.10 -22.78 1.26
C ASP A 280 -13.24 -21.96 0.64
N PHE A 281 -13.15 -21.56 -0.62
CA PHE A 281 -14.22 -20.83 -1.31
C PHE A 281 -15.50 -21.68 -1.47
N GLU A 282 -15.38 -22.98 -1.75
CA GLU A 282 -16.53 -23.90 -1.78
C GLU A 282 -17.22 -23.98 -0.43
N SER A 283 -16.46 -24.10 0.66
CA SER A 283 -16.97 -24.13 2.02
C SER A 283 -17.65 -22.82 2.41
N MET A 284 -17.05 -21.68 2.10
CA MET A 284 -17.62 -20.35 2.37
C MET A 284 -18.92 -20.13 1.57
N LYS A 285 -18.99 -20.62 0.32
CA LYS A 285 -20.18 -20.55 -0.49
C LYS A 285 -21.35 -21.37 0.12
N ILE A 286 -21.05 -22.55 0.65
CA ILE A 286 -22.05 -23.40 1.33
C ILE A 286 -22.54 -22.73 2.62
N GLY A 287 -21.64 -22.22 3.46
CA GLY A 287 -21.97 -21.57 4.72
C GLY A 287 -22.85 -20.32 4.58
N ARG A 288 -22.88 -19.67 3.41
CA ARG A 288 -23.79 -18.55 3.11
C ARG A 288 -25.21 -18.97 2.68
N LYS A 289 -25.43 -20.24 2.41
CA LYS A 289 -26.75 -20.76 2.04
C LYS A 289 -27.60 -21.20 3.27
N ILE A 290 -27.01 -21.10 4.46
CA ILE A 290 -27.64 -21.35 5.75
C ILE A 290 -27.99 -20.02 6.43
#